data_37685f5c47929d3b07097f6d19752487
#
_entry.id   37685f5c47929d3b07097f6d19752487
#
_cell.length_a   1.000
_cell.length_b   1.000
_cell.length_c   1.000
_cell.angle_alpha   90.00
_cell.angle_beta   90.00
_cell.angle_gamma   90.00
#
_symmetry.space_group_name_H-M   'P 1'
#
loop_
_entity.id
_entity.type
_entity.pdbx_description
1 polymer ?
#
loop_
_entity_poly.entity_id
_entity_poly.type
_entity_poly.pdbx_seq_one_letter_code
_entity_poly.pdbx_strand_id
1 'polypeptide(L)'
;IHIRTYKGRGYKYAENAPSVYHGLAAFDREKGADEAIAKGFSHAFGETMCTIAGVNEKLCAVTAAMESGTGLTGFREKYRSRFFDVGIAEEHAVTFCAGLARGGMIPVFAVYSTFLQRAYDQLIHDGALQHLKIILAVDRAGVVGEDGQTHQGVFDAAFLRTVPDIHVYAPTYYDELSDNLDDCIKGENHLYAIRYPRGKELYRPENYTLSGKPFYVFGTEDASVTLVTYGRMFSFACEAAEMLEKEGIKCRIVKLNRIVPIDPKAVEAVLRCPTVLFFEEGVRQGGIAEEFGAMLLDRNFRGHYEVHAIENGFIKHAPMFRTLHKLGLDAEGMVNAVHTALQIAEKKDGKAVSI
;
A
#
# COMPACT_ATOMS: atom_id res chain seq x y z
N ILE A 1 33.89 -15.51 -18.36
CA ILE A 1 33.05 -15.69 -19.56
C ILE A 1 32.28 -14.39 -19.77
N HIS A 2 32.38 -13.81 -20.98
CA HIS A 2 31.61 -12.64 -21.38
C HIS A 2 30.53 -13.06 -22.39
N ILE A 3 29.26 -12.90 -22.02
CA ILE A 3 28.10 -13.26 -22.86
C ILE A 3 27.42 -11.99 -23.32
N ARG A 4 27.27 -11.80 -24.62
CA ARG A 4 26.48 -10.70 -25.22
C ARG A 4 25.14 -11.27 -25.69
N THR A 5 24.05 -10.70 -25.21
CA THR A 5 22.69 -11.10 -25.56
C THR A 5 21.90 -9.92 -26.10
N TYR A 6 20.83 -10.23 -26.84
CA TYR A 6 19.82 -9.25 -27.24
C TYR A 6 18.50 -9.65 -26.60
N LYS A 7 17.91 -8.73 -25.82
CA LYS A 7 16.61 -8.95 -25.17
C LYS A 7 15.54 -9.13 -26.26
N GLY A 8 14.72 -10.19 -26.11
CA GLY A 8 13.66 -10.49 -27.07
C GLY A 8 14.07 -11.24 -28.32
N ARG A 9 15.36 -11.61 -28.49
CA ARG A 9 15.88 -12.28 -29.71
C ARG A 9 15.08 -13.53 -30.04
N GLY A 10 14.71 -13.64 -31.34
CA GLY A 10 13.95 -14.75 -31.90
C GLY A 10 12.44 -14.50 -31.94
N TYR A 11 11.99 -13.34 -31.42
CA TYR A 11 10.59 -12.93 -31.52
C TYR A 11 10.50 -11.46 -31.99
N LYS A 12 10.04 -11.25 -33.21
CA LYS A 12 10.04 -9.99 -33.94
C LYS A 12 9.48 -8.81 -33.10
N TYR A 13 8.36 -9.01 -32.42
CA TYR A 13 7.73 -7.95 -31.63
C TYR A 13 8.57 -7.58 -30.41
N ALA A 14 9.17 -8.57 -29.74
CA ALA A 14 10.04 -8.32 -28.59
C ALA A 14 11.38 -7.68 -28.97
N GLU A 15 11.92 -8.00 -30.17
CA GLU A 15 13.13 -7.35 -30.68
C GLU A 15 12.90 -5.87 -30.95
N ASN A 16 11.71 -5.51 -31.48
CA ASN A 16 11.34 -4.13 -31.80
C ASN A 16 10.95 -3.31 -30.55
N ALA A 17 10.41 -3.94 -29.51
CA ALA A 17 9.96 -3.28 -28.29
C ALA A 17 10.34 -4.08 -27.03
N PRO A 18 11.63 -4.27 -26.74
CA PRO A 18 12.10 -5.16 -25.67
C PRO A 18 11.62 -4.77 -24.26
N SER A 19 11.32 -3.51 -24.05
CA SER A 19 10.78 -3.00 -22.76
C SER A 19 9.35 -3.47 -22.54
N VAL A 20 8.50 -3.45 -23.56
CA VAL A 20 7.11 -3.91 -23.51
C VAL A 20 7.05 -5.40 -23.17
N TYR A 21 7.99 -6.19 -23.72
CA TYR A 21 8.07 -7.64 -23.51
C TYR A 21 8.88 -8.05 -22.28
N HIS A 22 9.13 -7.14 -21.34
CA HIS A 22 9.87 -7.45 -20.12
C HIS A 22 9.04 -8.23 -19.10
N GLY A 23 7.75 -7.91 -18.98
CA GLY A 23 6.85 -8.54 -18.01
C GLY A 23 5.41 -8.41 -18.48
N LEU A 24 4.97 -9.37 -19.29
CA LEU A 24 3.64 -9.39 -19.88
C LEU A 24 2.75 -10.45 -19.24
N ALA A 25 1.45 -10.14 -19.19
CA ALA A 25 0.42 -11.16 -19.05
C ALA A 25 0.32 -12.01 -20.32
N ALA A 26 -0.54 -13.03 -20.33
CA ALA A 26 -0.78 -13.84 -21.52
C ALA A 26 -1.26 -12.95 -22.69
N PHE A 27 -0.69 -13.15 -23.87
CA PHE A 27 -1.00 -12.40 -25.10
C PHE A 27 -1.01 -13.30 -26.31
N ASP A 28 -1.61 -12.84 -27.41
CA ASP A 28 -1.63 -13.54 -28.70
C ASP A 28 -0.26 -13.44 -29.38
N ARG A 29 0.43 -14.59 -29.53
CA ARG A 29 1.77 -14.65 -30.11
C ARG A 29 1.84 -14.17 -31.56
N GLU A 30 0.79 -14.34 -32.34
CA GLU A 30 0.74 -13.95 -33.75
C GLU A 30 0.53 -12.44 -33.94
N LYS A 31 -0.20 -11.81 -32.98
CA LYS A 31 -0.52 -10.37 -33.02
C LYS A 31 0.48 -9.53 -32.22
N GLY A 32 1.22 -10.15 -31.32
CA GLY A 32 2.03 -9.45 -30.33
C GLY A 32 1.22 -9.00 -29.12
N ALA A 33 1.88 -8.34 -28.18
CA ALA A 33 1.22 -7.78 -27.01
C ALA A 33 0.51 -6.47 -27.38
N ASP A 34 -0.72 -6.31 -26.89
CA ASP A 34 -1.38 -5.00 -26.91
C ASP A 34 -0.62 -4.03 -26.00
N GLU A 35 -0.26 -2.87 -26.52
CA GLU A 35 0.35 -1.77 -25.75
C GLU A 35 -0.67 -1.07 -24.83
N ALA A 36 -1.87 -1.63 -24.66
CA ALA A 36 -2.89 -1.05 -23.82
C ALA A 36 -2.37 -0.94 -22.37
N ILE A 37 -2.06 0.28 -21.97
CA ILE A 37 -1.70 0.61 -20.59
C ILE A 37 -2.83 0.13 -19.69
N ALA A 38 -2.56 -0.89 -18.87
CA ALA A 38 -3.54 -1.39 -17.92
C ALA A 38 -3.91 -0.24 -16.96
N LYS A 39 -5.15 0.25 -17.06
CA LYS A 39 -5.65 1.28 -16.14
C LYS A 39 -5.68 0.69 -14.74
N GLY A 40 -4.86 1.22 -13.85
CA GLY A 40 -4.70 0.80 -12.46
C GLY A 40 -4.05 1.90 -11.63
N PHE A 41 -3.63 1.60 -10.42
CA PHE A 41 -3.03 2.59 -9.51
C PHE A 41 -1.80 3.28 -10.11
N SER A 42 -0.89 2.54 -10.77
CA SER A 42 0.28 3.15 -11.43
C SER A 42 -0.12 4.18 -12.50
N HIS A 43 -1.20 3.88 -13.26
CA HIS A 43 -1.71 4.82 -14.26
C HIS A 43 -2.33 6.07 -13.60
N ALA A 44 -3.18 5.87 -12.57
CA ALA A 44 -3.77 6.97 -11.81
C ALA A 44 -2.70 7.87 -11.17
N PHE A 45 -1.64 7.27 -10.62
CA PHE A 45 -0.48 8.00 -10.12
C PHE A 45 0.19 8.84 -11.20
N GLY A 46 0.48 8.26 -12.37
CA GLY A 46 1.12 8.98 -13.48
C GLY A 46 0.29 10.14 -14.01
N GLU A 47 -1.04 9.99 -14.13
CA GLU A 47 -1.95 11.06 -14.50
C GLU A 47 -1.99 12.17 -13.45
N THR A 48 -2.05 11.83 -12.17
CA THR A 48 -2.00 12.78 -11.06
C THR A 48 -0.68 13.57 -11.06
N MET A 49 0.45 12.88 -11.22
CA MET A 49 1.77 13.52 -11.35
C MET A 49 1.81 14.52 -12.51
N CYS A 50 1.27 14.17 -13.67
CA CYS A 50 1.19 15.06 -14.83
C CYS A 50 0.31 16.30 -14.55
N THR A 51 -0.81 16.10 -13.88
CA THR A 51 -1.74 17.18 -13.54
C THR A 51 -1.10 18.19 -12.59
N ILE A 52 -0.51 17.71 -11.51
CA ILE A 52 0.14 18.57 -10.52
C ILE A 52 1.37 19.27 -11.11
N ALA A 53 2.18 18.57 -11.92
CA ALA A 53 3.35 19.15 -12.57
C ALA A 53 3.01 20.30 -13.55
N GLY A 54 1.79 20.32 -14.06
CA GLY A 54 1.29 21.39 -14.93
C GLY A 54 1.13 22.72 -14.21
N VAL A 55 0.96 22.71 -12.89
CA VAL A 55 0.76 23.91 -12.04
C VAL A 55 1.86 24.08 -10.99
N ASN A 56 2.75 23.11 -10.83
CA ASN A 56 3.87 23.17 -9.88
C ASN A 56 5.18 22.84 -10.59
N GLU A 57 5.96 23.87 -10.89
CA GLU A 57 7.25 23.75 -11.59
C GLU A 57 8.37 23.09 -10.76
N LYS A 58 8.22 23.05 -9.43
CA LYS A 58 9.18 22.43 -8.52
C LYS A 58 9.04 20.90 -8.46
N LEU A 59 7.86 20.36 -8.88
CA LEU A 59 7.63 18.92 -8.87
C LEU A 59 8.52 18.23 -9.90
N CYS A 60 9.27 17.22 -9.47
CA CYS A 60 10.05 16.36 -10.34
C CYS A 60 9.83 14.87 -10.00
N ALA A 61 10.01 14.01 -10.98
CA ALA A 61 9.85 12.57 -10.85
C ALA A 61 11.21 11.87 -10.97
N VAL A 62 11.46 10.95 -10.05
CA VAL A 62 12.65 10.09 -10.02
C VAL A 62 12.20 8.63 -10.05
N THR A 63 12.90 7.79 -10.78
CA THR A 63 12.70 6.35 -10.76
C THR A 63 14.01 5.59 -10.93
N ALA A 64 14.01 4.29 -10.68
CA ALA A 64 15.18 3.42 -10.78
C ALA A 64 14.90 2.27 -11.77
N ALA A 65 14.94 2.58 -13.08
CA ALA A 65 14.63 1.68 -14.18
C ALA A 65 13.18 1.12 -14.16
N MET A 66 12.23 1.88 -13.59
CA MET A 66 10.84 1.46 -13.44
C MET A 66 9.84 2.45 -14.08
N GLU A 67 10.27 3.27 -15.05
CA GLU A 67 9.45 4.31 -15.68
C GLU A 67 8.05 3.86 -16.09
N SER A 68 7.99 2.87 -16.98
CA SER A 68 6.70 2.38 -17.49
C SER A 68 5.88 1.66 -16.42
N GLY A 69 6.56 0.89 -15.58
CA GLY A 69 5.92 0.12 -14.51
C GLY A 69 5.28 0.97 -13.43
N THR A 70 5.81 2.16 -13.17
CA THR A 70 5.27 3.13 -12.20
C THR A 70 4.37 4.19 -12.84
N GLY A 71 4.08 4.09 -14.16
CA GLY A 71 3.17 4.99 -14.86
C GLY A 71 3.77 6.35 -15.24
N LEU A 72 5.09 6.53 -15.16
CA LEU A 72 5.76 7.82 -15.37
C LEU A 72 6.05 8.16 -16.85
N THR A 73 5.71 7.29 -17.80
CA THR A 73 5.98 7.54 -19.24
C THR A 73 5.38 8.86 -19.72
N GLY A 74 4.11 9.14 -19.39
CA GLY A 74 3.47 10.41 -19.75
C GLY A 74 4.11 11.63 -19.08
N PHE A 75 4.61 11.48 -17.86
CA PHE A 75 5.35 12.53 -17.17
C PHE A 75 6.68 12.81 -17.89
N ARG A 76 7.45 11.78 -18.22
CA ARG A 76 8.71 11.93 -18.98
C ARG A 76 8.48 12.64 -20.32
N GLU A 77 7.43 12.29 -21.05
CA GLU A 77 7.13 12.89 -22.35
C GLU A 77 6.81 14.38 -22.24
N LYS A 78 6.00 14.77 -21.25
CA LYS A 78 5.56 16.16 -21.04
C LYS A 78 6.59 17.03 -20.33
N TYR A 79 7.35 16.47 -19.38
CA TYR A 79 8.21 17.20 -18.46
C TYR A 79 9.63 16.63 -18.41
N ARG A 80 10.23 16.40 -19.57
CA ARG A 80 11.54 15.72 -19.73
C ARG A 80 12.66 16.27 -18.86
N SER A 81 12.73 17.59 -18.65
CA SER A 81 13.74 18.25 -17.83
C SER A 81 13.56 18.04 -16.32
N ARG A 82 12.42 17.53 -15.90
CA ARG A 82 12.06 17.23 -14.50
C ARG A 82 11.85 15.74 -14.24
N PHE A 83 12.25 14.90 -15.18
CA PHE A 83 12.21 13.43 -15.08
C PHE A 83 13.63 12.86 -15.06
N PHE A 84 13.90 11.99 -14.08
CA PHE A 84 15.19 11.37 -13.85
C PHE A 84 15.04 9.86 -13.65
N ASP A 85 15.67 9.07 -14.51
CA ASP A 85 15.82 7.63 -14.32
C ASP A 85 17.30 7.36 -14.00
N VAL A 86 17.56 6.88 -12.78
CA VAL A 86 18.91 6.62 -12.30
C VAL A 86 19.44 5.23 -12.61
N GLY A 87 18.67 4.43 -13.35
CA GLY A 87 18.97 3.02 -13.56
C GLY A 87 18.63 2.18 -12.33
N ILE A 88 19.11 0.93 -12.27
CA ILE A 88 18.86 0.02 -11.13
C ILE A 88 19.81 0.44 -9.97
N ALA A 89 19.44 1.50 -9.28
CA ALA A 89 20.24 2.11 -8.20
C ALA A 89 19.32 2.87 -7.22
N GLU A 90 18.51 2.14 -6.47
CA GLU A 90 17.50 2.71 -5.57
C GLU A 90 18.14 3.54 -4.45
N GLU A 91 19.29 3.14 -3.94
CA GLU A 91 20.06 3.87 -2.94
C GLU A 91 20.46 5.25 -3.47
N HIS A 92 21.01 5.27 -4.71
CA HIS A 92 21.35 6.51 -5.38
C HIS A 92 20.12 7.38 -5.64
N ALA A 93 18.97 6.78 -5.98
CA ALA A 93 17.72 7.51 -6.22
C ALA A 93 17.32 8.35 -4.99
N VAL A 94 17.39 7.80 -3.78
CA VAL A 94 17.04 8.53 -2.55
C VAL A 94 18.04 9.64 -2.27
N THR A 95 19.34 9.37 -2.36
CA THR A 95 20.40 10.41 -2.21
C THR A 95 20.25 11.50 -3.26
N PHE A 96 19.92 11.15 -4.51
CA PHE A 96 19.66 12.11 -5.58
C PHE A 96 18.42 12.97 -5.29
N CYS A 97 17.33 12.36 -4.78
CA CYS A 97 16.14 13.09 -4.31
C CYS A 97 16.50 14.06 -3.19
N ALA A 98 17.35 13.66 -2.24
CA ALA A 98 17.84 14.54 -1.18
C ALA A 98 18.56 15.78 -1.76
N GLY A 99 19.42 15.59 -2.76
CA GLY A 99 20.06 16.67 -3.49
C GLY A 99 19.08 17.61 -4.20
N LEU A 100 18.07 17.06 -4.88
CA LEU A 100 17.01 17.83 -5.53
C LEU A 100 16.20 18.64 -4.51
N ALA A 101 15.81 18.02 -3.39
CA ALA A 101 15.09 18.70 -2.30
C ALA A 101 15.92 19.83 -1.69
N ARG A 102 17.22 19.63 -1.48
CA ARG A 102 18.15 20.66 -1.02
C ARG A 102 18.25 21.82 -2.01
N GLY A 103 18.11 21.54 -3.30
CA GLY A 103 18.04 22.54 -4.38
C GLY A 103 16.68 23.24 -4.50
N GLY A 104 15.71 22.94 -3.65
CA GLY A 104 14.37 23.58 -3.63
C GLY A 104 13.34 22.93 -4.56
N MET A 105 13.64 21.74 -5.11
CA MET A 105 12.67 20.92 -5.84
C MET A 105 11.82 20.08 -4.90
N ILE A 106 10.74 19.51 -5.42
CA ILE A 106 9.87 18.55 -4.73
C ILE A 106 9.98 17.21 -5.46
N PRO A 107 10.94 16.35 -5.09
CA PRO A 107 11.14 15.07 -5.73
C PRO A 107 10.09 14.04 -5.28
N VAL A 108 9.51 13.33 -6.25
CA VAL A 108 8.70 12.14 -6.05
C VAL A 108 9.47 10.95 -6.60
N PHE A 109 9.91 10.06 -5.72
CA PHE A 109 10.59 8.82 -6.10
C PHE A 109 9.57 7.69 -6.25
N ALA A 110 9.32 7.27 -7.49
CA ALA A 110 8.44 6.17 -7.81
C ALA A 110 9.22 4.85 -7.94
N VAL A 111 8.88 3.90 -7.09
CA VAL A 111 9.63 2.67 -6.91
C VAL A 111 8.71 1.53 -6.49
N TYR A 112 9.01 0.28 -6.88
CA TYR A 112 8.29 -0.88 -6.36
C TYR A 112 8.64 -1.12 -4.89
N SER A 113 7.62 -1.43 -4.09
CA SER A 113 7.75 -1.68 -2.65
C SER A 113 8.93 -2.59 -2.30
N THR A 114 9.04 -3.73 -2.97
CA THR A 114 10.14 -4.69 -2.72
C THR A 114 11.53 -4.13 -3.00
N PHE A 115 11.67 -3.19 -3.92
CA PHE A 115 12.98 -2.61 -4.26
C PHE A 115 13.36 -1.41 -3.39
N LEU A 116 12.37 -0.75 -2.78
CA LEU A 116 12.61 0.37 -1.85
C LEU A 116 13.44 -0.06 -0.63
N GLN A 117 13.37 -1.30 -0.21
CA GLN A 117 14.17 -1.82 0.93
C GLN A 117 15.69 -1.66 0.74
N ARG A 118 16.18 -1.55 -0.52
CA ARG A 118 17.61 -1.27 -0.79
C ARG A 118 18.05 0.10 -0.33
N ALA A 119 17.15 1.06 -0.28
CA ALA A 119 17.42 2.46 0.06
C ALA A 119 17.07 2.81 1.53
N TYR A 120 16.88 1.81 2.39
CA TYR A 120 16.45 2.01 3.78
C TYR A 120 17.43 2.91 4.57
N ASP A 121 18.73 2.72 4.40
CA ASP A 121 19.75 3.55 5.04
C ASP A 121 19.66 5.01 4.58
N GLN A 122 19.53 5.24 3.27
CA GLN A 122 19.46 6.58 2.69
C GLN A 122 18.19 7.32 3.09
N LEU A 123 17.08 6.61 3.31
CA LEU A 123 15.86 7.23 3.86
C LEU A 123 16.10 7.80 5.24
N ILE A 124 16.89 7.13 6.08
CA ILE A 124 17.23 7.60 7.43
C ILE A 124 18.28 8.75 7.36
N HIS A 125 19.41 8.52 6.69
CA HIS A 125 20.55 9.44 6.74
C HIS A 125 20.41 10.63 5.80
N ASP A 126 19.95 10.40 4.55
CA ASP A 126 19.90 11.45 3.55
C ASP A 126 18.54 12.17 3.54
N GLY A 127 17.47 11.46 3.91
CA GLY A 127 16.12 12.02 3.98
C GLY A 127 15.76 12.57 5.36
N ALA A 128 15.48 11.65 6.32
CA ALA A 128 14.91 12.00 7.62
C ALA A 128 15.84 12.83 8.48
N LEU A 129 17.10 12.42 8.67
CA LEU A 129 18.07 13.13 9.51
C LEU A 129 18.33 14.57 9.04
N GLN A 130 18.23 14.83 7.75
CA GLN A 130 18.45 16.15 7.16
C GLN A 130 17.17 16.96 6.98
N HIS A 131 16.01 16.43 7.40
CA HIS A 131 14.70 17.07 7.25
C HIS A 131 14.42 17.53 5.81
N LEU A 132 14.70 16.68 4.82
CA LEU A 132 14.53 17.00 3.40
C LEU A 132 13.18 16.47 2.90
N LYS A 133 12.48 17.30 2.12
CA LYS A 133 11.18 16.94 1.57
C LYS A 133 11.34 15.97 0.41
N ILE A 134 11.06 14.70 0.67
CA ILE A 134 11.06 13.62 -0.31
C ILE A 134 9.72 12.88 -0.22
N ILE A 135 9.11 12.61 -1.37
CA ILE A 135 7.87 11.85 -1.46
C ILE A 135 8.17 10.52 -2.14
N LEU A 136 7.85 9.42 -1.47
CA LEU A 136 7.98 8.06 -1.98
C LEU A 136 6.64 7.61 -2.55
N ALA A 137 6.56 7.34 -3.85
CA ALA A 137 5.43 6.68 -4.48
C ALA A 137 5.74 5.18 -4.54
N VAL A 138 5.25 4.44 -3.53
CA VAL A 138 5.57 3.03 -3.29
C VAL A 138 4.55 2.16 -4.01
N ASP A 139 4.86 1.83 -5.25
CA ASP A 139 4.02 1.00 -6.12
C ASP A 139 4.15 -0.49 -5.77
N ARG A 140 3.18 -1.30 -6.07
CA ARG A 140 3.14 -2.76 -5.80
C ARG A 140 3.23 -3.09 -4.31
N ALA A 141 2.66 -2.25 -3.45
CA ALA A 141 2.53 -2.56 -2.04
C ALA A 141 1.55 -3.71 -1.81
N GLY A 142 1.90 -4.64 -0.93
CA GLY A 142 1.12 -5.84 -0.66
C GLY A 142 1.43 -7.01 -1.61
N VAL A 143 0.46 -7.90 -1.79
CA VAL A 143 0.59 -9.09 -2.64
C VAL A 143 0.47 -8.72 -4.12
N VAL A 144 1.48 -9.07 -4.91
CA VAL A 144 1.54 -8.78 -6.36
C VAL A 144 1.23 -9.99 -7.25
N GLY A 145 1.01 -11.16 -6.65
CA GLY A 145 0.55 -12.35 -7.34
C GLY A 145 1.56 -12.90 -8.35
N GLU A 146 1.30 -12.67 -9.63
CA GLU A 146 2.03 -13.27 -10.75
C GLU A 146 3.49 -12.83 -10.85
N ASP A 147 3.89 -11.72 -10.25
CA ASP A 147 5.29 -11.27 -10.24
C ASP A 147 6.18 -12.13 -9.32
N GLY A 148 5.58 -12.92 -8.43
CA GLY A 148 6.24 -13.94 -7.62
C GLY A 148 6.99 -13.41 -6.40
N GLN A 149 7.78 -14.30 -5.79
CA GLN A 149 8.40 -14.08 -4.47
C GLN A 149 9.29 -12.84 -4.38
N THR A 150 9.98 -12.50 -5.46
CA THR A 150 10.93 -11.38 -5.51
C THR A 150 10.25 -10.01 -5.59
N HIS A 151 8.94 -9.97 -5.85
CA HIS A 151 8.19 -8.74 -6.09
C HIS A 151 7.11 -8.45 -5.05
N GLN A 152 6.88 -9.37 -4.09
CA GLN A 152 5.88 -9.14 -3.04
C GLN A 152 6.24 -7.92 -2.20
N GLY A 153 5.34 -6.93 -2.18
CA GLY A 153 5.51 -5.66 -1.49
C GLY A 153 4.97 -5.70 -0.06
N VAL A 154 5.42 -6.65 0.74
CA VAL A 154 4.83 -6.93 2.05
C VAL A 154 5.66 -6.43 3.24
N PHE A 155 6.87 -5.93 2.99
CA PHE A 155 7.80 -5.50 4.05
C PHE A 155 7.81 -3.98 4.27
N ASP A 156 7.32 -3.20 3.31
CA ASP A 156 7.44 -1.74 3.26
C ASP A 156 6.83 -1.04 4.50
N ALA A 157 5.61 -1.41 4.89
CA ALA A 157 4.98 -0.82 6.06
C ALA A 157 5.81 -1.03 7.34
N ALA A 158 6.40 -2.22 7.51
CA ALA A 158 7.20 -2.56 8.67
C ALA A 158 8.51 -1.76 8.76
N PHE A 159 9.29 -1.66 7.68
CA PHE A 159 10.54 -0.92 7.74
C PHE A 159 10.34 0.61 7.65
N LEU A 160 9.36 1.10 6.89
CA LEU A 160 9.08 2.54 6.83
C LEU A 160 8.66 3.09 8.20
N ARG A 161 7.93 2.31 9.00
CA ARG A 161 7.53 2.70 10.36
C ARG A 161 8.71 3.07 11.28
N THR A 162 9.90 2.54 11.00
CA THR A 162 11.09 2.81 11.80
C THR A 162 11.89 4.02 11.32
N VAL A 163 11.52 4.63 10.20
CA VAL A 163 12.14 5.86 9.70
C VAL A 163 11.58 7.05 10.48
N PRO A 164 12.43 7.86 11.13
CA PRO A 164 11.97 9.00 11.92
C PRO A 164 11.16 10.01 11.09
N ASP A 165 10.10 10.55 11.70
CA ASP A 165 9.26 11.62 11.16
C ASP A 165 8.64 11.35 9.77
N ILE A 166 8.59 10.09 9.33
CA ILE A 166 7.91 9.73 8.08
C ILE A 166 6.39 9.72 8.26
N HIS A 167 5.66 10.21 7.26
CA HIS A 167 4.23 9.98 7.13
C HIS A 167 3.95 8.97 6.03
N VAL A 168 3.27 7.88 6.35
CA VAL A 168 2.94 6.82 5.40
C VAL A 168 1.43 6.74 5.19
N TYR A 169 1.00 6.91 3.95
CA TYR A 169 -0.40 6.80 3.52
C TYR A 169 -0.63 5.49 2.75
N ALA A 170 -1.84 4.95 2.87
CA ALA A 170 -2.24 3.73 2.20
C ALA A 170 -3.65 3.89 1.58
N PRO A 171 -3.75 4.57 0.43
CA PRO A 171 -5.02 4.78 -0.25
C PRO A 171 -5.63 3.45 -0.72
N THR A 172 -6.96 3.39 -0.71
CA THR A 172 -7.77 2.29 -1.24
C THR A 172 -8.24 2.56 -2.66
N TYR A 173 -8.45 3.84 -3.01
CA TYR A 173 -9.04 4.29 -4.26
C TYR A 173 -8.16 5.32 -4.98
N TYR A 174 -8.39 5.54 -6.28
CA TYR A 174 -7.58 6.44 -7.10
C TYR A 174 -7.71 7.90 -6.68
N ASP A 175 -8.90 8.32 -6.27
CA ASP A 175 -9.13 9.66 -5.74
C ASP A 175 -8.37 9.89 -4.43
N GLU A 176 -8.32 8.89 -3.54
CA GLU A 176 -7.50 8.97 -2.33
C GLU A 176 -6.00 9.05 -2.64
N LEU A 177 -5.53 8.29 -3.65
CA LEU A 177 -4.15 8.38 -4.09
C LEU A 177 -3.82 9.78 -4.57
N SER A 178 -4.72 10.37 -5.38
CA SER A 178 -4.56 11.73 -5.90
C SER A 178 -4.52 12.76 -4.80
N ASP A 179 -5.46 12.70 -3.85
CA ASP A 179 -5.54 13.62 -2.72
C ASP A 179 -4.34 13.47 -1.78
N ASN A 180 -3.94 12.23 -1.45
CA ASN A 180 -2.77 11.98 -0.62
C ASN A 180 -1.49 12.52 -1.26
N LEU A 181 -1.35 12.41 -2.59
CA LEU A 181 -0.18 12.96 -3.28
C LEU A 181 -0.17 14.50 -3.24
N ASP A 182 -1.31 15.13 -3.47
CA ASP A 182 -1.46 16.58 -3.38
C ASP A 182 -1.19 17.09 -1.96
N ASP A 183 -1.73 16.41 -0.95
CA ASP A 183 -1.48 16.70 0.47
C ASP A 183 0.00 16.54 0.84
N CYS A 184 0.69 15.50 0.36
CA CYS A 184 2.12 15.32 0.59
C CYS A 184 2.94 16.44 -0.07
N ILE A 185 2.56 16.89 -1.26
CA ILE A 185 3.24 17.97 -1.97
C ILE A 185 3.08 19.31 -1.24
N LYS A 186 1.87 19.60 -0.73
CA LYS A 186 1.54 20.83 0.00
C LYS A 186 1.93 20.79 1.47
N GLY A 187 1.99 19.61 2.06
CA GLY A 187 2.21 19.41 3.49
C GLY A 187 3.57 19.93 3.97
N GLU A 188 3.66 20.17 5.28
CA GLU A 188 4.86 20.74 5.91
C GLU A 188 5.87 19.69 6.37
N ASN A 189 5.46 18.40 6.45
CA ASN A 189 6.37 17.33 6.83
C ASN A 189 7.46 17.12 5.75
N HIS A 190 8.57 16.49 6.16
CA HIS A 190 9.73 16.33 5.30
C HIS A 190 9.67 15.04 4.49
N LEU A 191 9.36 13.91 5.11
CA LEU A 191 9.39 12.62 4.45
C LEU A 191 7.99 11.99 4.39
N TYR A 192 7.56 11.65 3.18
CA TYR A 192 6.27 11.04 2.92
C TYR A 192 6.42 9.74 2.12
N ALA A 193 5.54 8.78 2.37
CA ALA A 193 5.35 7.62 1.52
C ALA A 193 3.86 7.41 1.24
N ILE A 194 3.52 7.13 -0.01
CA ILE A 194 2.18 6.72 -0.41
C ILE A 194 2.30 5.32 -1.00
N ARG A 195 1.78 4.33 -0.28
CA ARG A 195 1.86 2.93 -0.70
C ARG A 195 0.54 2.47 -1.32
N TYR A 196 0.60 1.99 -2.55
CA TYR A 196 -0.59 1.55 -3.28
C TYR A 196 -0.34 0.23 -4.01
N PRO A 197 -1.41 -0.60 -4.21
CA PRO A 197 -1.26 -1.94 -4.76
C PRO A 197 -1.08 -1.92 -6.28
N ARG A 198 -0.59 -3.04 -6.81
CA ARG A 198 -0.71 -3.35 -8.24
C ARG A 198 -2.17 -3.65 -8.59
N GLY A 199 -2.62 -3.18 -9.76
CA GLY A 199 -3.95 -3.47 -10.30
C GLY A 199 -4.95 -2.34 -10.16
N LYS A 200 -6.23 -2.71 -10.25
CA LYS A 200 -7.35 -1.76 -10.21
C LYS A 200 -7.91 -1.63 -8.79
N GLU A 201 -8.75 -0.61 -8.61
CA GLU A 201 -9.65 -0.53 -7.46
C GLU A 201 -10.54 -1.77 -7.39
N LEU A 202 -10.84 -2.16 -6.15
CA LEU A 202 -11.78 -3.23 -5.85
C LEU A 202 -13.13 -2.63 -5.43
N TYR A 203 -13.90 -3.37 -4.63
CA TYR A 203 -15.21 -2.93 -4.18
C TYR A 203 -15.14 -1.57 -3.45
N ARG A 204 -16.09 -0.69 -3.80
CA ARG A 204 -16.26 0.63 -3.18
C ARG A 204 -17.72 0.78 -2.76
N PRO A 205 -18.02 1.01 -1.48
CA PRO A 205 -19.40 1.25 -1.03
C PRO A 205 -19.97 2.52 -1.65
N GLU A 206 -21.25 2.50 -2.01
CA GLU A 206 -21.93 3.65 -2.65
C GLU A 206 -21.92 4.92 -1.79
N ASN A 207 -21.99 4.77 -0.48
CA ASN A 207 -21.98 5.88 0.48
C ASN A 207 -20.57 6.32 0.92
N TYR A 208 -19.52 5.78 0.28
CA TYR A 208 -18.16 6.18 0.57
C TYR A 208 -17.86 7.58 0.05
N THR A 209 -17.48 8.48 0.96
CA THR A 209 -17.09 9.86 0.64
C THR A 209 -15.66 10.13 1.07
N LEU A 210 -14.88 10.70 0.15
CA LEU A 210 -13.54 11.16 0.42
C LEU A 210 -13.56 12.38 1.37
N SER A 211 -12.70 12.42 2.36
CA SER A 211 -12.69 13.52 3.36
C SER A 211 -11.30 13.97 3.83
N GLY A 212 -10.21 13.46 3.25
CA GLY A 212 -8.83 13.86 3.61
C GLY A 212 -8.41 13.54 5.07
N LYS A 213 -9.20 12.74 5.80
CA LYS A 213 -8.90 12.40 7.20
C LYS A 213 -7.82 11.31 7.30
N PRO A 214 -7.05 11.28 8.38
CA PRO A 214 -6.05 10.22 8.62
C PRO A 214 -6.68 8.83 8.83
N PHE A 215 -7.95 8.76 9.25
CA PHE A 215 -8.72 7.52 9.36
C PHE A 215 -10.22 7.78 9.22
N TYR A 216 -10.98 6.72 8.95
CA TYR A 216 -12.44 6.73 8.83
C TYR A 216 -13.05 5.62 9.68
N VAL A 217 -14.29 5.84 10.13
CA VAL A 217 -15.08 4.85 10.86
C VAL A 217 -16.39 4.62 10.14
N PHE A 218 -16.68 3.36 9.83
CA PHE A 218 -17.92 2.92 9.20
C PHE A 218 -18.66 1.95 10.12
N GLY A 219 -20.00 1.95 10.05
CA GLY A 219 -20.85 1.15 10.92
C GLY A 219 -21.21 1.86 12.23
N THR A 220 -21.91 1.15 13.11
CA THR A 220 -22.53 1.69 14.33
C THR A 220 -21.65 1.45 15.56
N GLU A 221 -21.87 2.26 16.61
CA GLU A 221 -21.09 2.14 17.86
C GLU A 221 -21.42 0.88 18.67
N ASP A 222 -22.61 0.30 18.48
CA ASP A 222 -23.09 -0.93 19.13
C ASP A 222 -22.64 -2.21 18.42
N ALA A 223 -21.69 -2.13 17.51
CA ALA A 223 -21.13 -3.30 16.83
C ALA A 223 -20.41 -4.25 17.78
N SER A 224 -20.64 -5.55 17.62
CA SER A 224 -20.00 -6.60 18.42
C SER A 224 -18.53 -6.85 18.01
N VAL A 225 -18.17 -6.44 16.80
CA VAL A 225 -16.82 -6.59 16.24
C VAL A 225 -16.43 -5.36 15.45
N THR A 226 -15.14 -4.99 15.54
CA THR A 226 -14.54 -3.96 14.68
C THR A 226 -13.41 -4.57 13.86
N LEU A 227 -13.46 -4.41 12.54
CA LEU A 227 -12.36 -4.68 11.62
C LEU A 227 -11.51 -3.43 11.48
N VAL A 228 -10.23 -3.52 11.75
CA VAL A 228 -9.26 -2.43 11.51
C VAL A 228 -8.42 -2.80 10.30
N THR A 229 -8.21 -1.87 9.37
CA THR A 229 -7.49 -2.18 8.14
C THR A 229 -7.03 -0.92 7.40
N TYR A 230 -6.28 -1.11 6.31
CA TYR A 230 -5.83 -0.04 5.42
C TYR A 230 -5.66 -0.51 3.97
N GLY A 231 -5.52 0.44 3.06
CA GLY A 231 -5.30 0.16 1.65
C GLY A 231 -6.39 -0.72 1.06
N ARG A 232 -6.03 -1.59 0.14
CA ARG A 232 -6.96 -2.50 -0.55
C ARG A 232 -7.75 -3.42 0.38
N MET A 233 -7.25 -3.73 1.59
CA MET A 233 -7.96 -4.54 2.57
C MET A 233 -9.29 -3.93 3.01
N PHE A 234 -9.44 -2.61 2.89
CA PHE A 234 -10.71 -1.95 3.19
C PHE A 234 -11.86 -2.41 2.28
N SER A 235 -11.60 -2.64 0.99
CA SER A 235 -12.62 -3.19 0.08
C SER A 235 -13.12 -4.56 0.54
N PHE A 236 -12.23 -5.45 0.92
CA PHE A 236 -12.60 -6.76 1.48
C PHE A 236 -13.31 -6.66 2.83
N ALA A 237 -12.93 -5.71 3.67
CA ALA A 237 -13.62 -5.47 4.94
C ALA A 237 -15.05 -4.97 4.73
N CYS A 238 -15.30 -4.15 3.71
CA CYS A 238 -16.66 -3.74 3.35
C CYS A 238 -17.51 -4.91 2.86
N GLU A 239 -16.99 -5.74 1.96
CA GLU A 239 -17.68 -6.95 1.50
C GLU A 239 -17.97 -7.91 2.68
N ALA A 240 -16.98 -8.12 3.58
CA ALA A 240 -17.16 -8.94 4.77
C ALA A 240 -18.24 -8.39 5.72
N ALA A 241 -18.26 -7.06 5.93
CA ALA A 241 -19.28 -6.43 6.77
C ALA A 241 -20.69 -6.61 6.21
N GLU A 242 -20.88 -6.52 4.88
CA GLU A 242 -22.16 -6.80 4.22
C GLU A 242 -22.58 -8.27 4.33
N MET A 243 -21.62 -9.20 4.30
CA MET A 243 -21.89 -10.64 4.52
C MET A 243 -22.35 -10.89 5.96
N LEU A 244 -21.63 -10.33 6.95
CA LEU A 244 -21.95 -10.45 8.36
C LEU A 244 -23.32 -9.80 8.71
N GLU A 245 -23.64 -8.66 8.09
CA GLU A 245 -24.94 -8.01 8.30
C GLU A 245 -26.13 -8.88 7.87
N LYS A 246 -25.99 -9.63 6.77
CA LYS A 246 -26.99 -10.61 6.32
C LYS A 246 -27.20 -11.75 7.34
N GLU A 247 -26.20 -12.02 8.17
CA GLU A 247 -26.26 -13.00 9.27
C GLU A 247 -26.71 -12.37 10.60
N GLY A 248 -26.99 -11.07 10.62
CA GLY A 248 -27.42 -10.33 11.81
C GLY A 248 -26.26 -9.90 12.72
N ILE A 249 -25.01 -10.03 12.27
CA ILE A 249 -23.80 -9.62 13.02
C ILE A 249 -23.47 -8.18 12.65
N LYS A 250 -23.57 -7.27 13.61
CA LYS A 250 -23.17 -5.87 13.42
C LYS A 250 -21.66 -5.75 13.43
N CYS A 251 -21.12 -5.29 12.32
CA CYS A 251 -19.69 -5.09 12.13
C CYS A 251 -19.37 -3.60 11.92
N ARG A 252 -18.31 -3.12 12.57
CA ARG A 252 -17.75 -1.78 12.40
C ARG A 252 -16.41 -1.89 11.68
N ILE A 253 -16.04 -0.89 10.87
CA ILE A 253 -14.77 -0.84 10.19
C ILE A 253 -14.05 0.45 10.57
N VAL A 254 -12.78 0.35 10.97
CA VAL A 254 -11.84 1.47 11.09
C VAL A 254 -10.83 1.34 9.97
N LYS A 255 -10.90 2.24 8.99
CA LYS A 255 -9.97 2.34 7.87
C LYS A 255 -8.90 3.36 8.20
N LEU A 256 -7.64 2.96 8.22
CA LEU A 256 -6.51 3.88 8.32
C LEU A 256 -6.13 4.36 6.91
N ASN A 257 -6.18 5.67 6.66
CA ASN A 257 -5.63 6.28 5.44
C ASN A 257 -4.14 6.62 5.64
N ARG A 258 -3.80 7.21 6.79
CA ARG A 258 -2.41 7.35 7.25
C ARG A 258 -2.11 6.25 8.25
N ILE A 259 -1.15 5.38 7.90
CA ILE A 259 -0.75 4.23 8.72
C ILE A 259 0.48 4.51 9.60
N VAL A 260 1.25 5.55 9.29
CA VAL A 260 2.38 6.04 10.10
C VAL A 260 2.40 7.56 10.09
N PRO A 261 2.41 8.22 11.28
CA PRO A 261 2.02 7.65 12.56
C PRO A 261 0.52 7.34 12.58
N ILE A 262 0.14 6.31 13.32
CA ILE A 262 -1.28 6.00 13.58
C ILE A 262 -1.90 7.14 14.36
N ASP A 263 -3.06 7.63 13.93
CA ASP A 263 -3.80 8.64 14.68
C ASP A 263 -4.33 8.03 16.00
N PRO A 264 -4.00 8.59 17.16
CA PRO A 264 -4.49 8.08 18.46
C PRO A 264 -6.01 7.94 18.54
N LYS A 265 -6.75 8.79 17.84
CA LYS A 265 -8.22 8.74 17.79
C LYS A 265 -8.75 7.52 17.06
N ALA A 266 -7.98 6.94 16.13
CA ALA A 266 -8.34 5.67 15.48
C ALA A 266 -8.34 4.52 16.50
N VAL A 267 -7.40 4.52 17.44
CA VAL A 267 -7.33 3.55 18.53
C VAL A 267 -8.46 3.81 19.54
N GLU A 268 -8.71 5.07 19.89
CA GLU A 268 -9.82 5.44 20.78
C GLU A 268 -11.18 4.99 20.24
N ALA A 269 -11.36 5.03 18.91
CA ALA A 269 -12.60 4.63 18.26
C ALA A 269 -12.98 3.17 18.49
N VAL A 270 -12.04 2.30 18.85
CA VAL A 270 -12.30 0.86 19.04
C VAL A 270 -12.33 0.43 20.50
N LEU A 271 -11.97 1.29 21.47
CA LEU A 271 -11.81 0.92 22.88
C LEU A 271 -13.08 0.34 23.54
N ARG A 272 -14.26 0.68 23.03
CA ARG A 272 -15.55 0.20 23.57
C ARG A 272 -16.02 -1.07 22.90
N CYS A 273 -15.42 -1.48 21.79
CA CYS A 273 -15.80 -2.70 21.09
C CYS A 273 -15.17 -3.92 21.78
N PRO A 274 -15.94 -4.97 22.09
CA PRO A 274 -15.41 -6.15 22.79
C PRO A 274 -14.41 -6.95 21.95
N THR A 275 -14.52 -6.90 20.62
CA THR A 275 -13.69 -7.69 19.69
C THR A 275 -13.16 -6.81 18.59
N VAL A 276 -11.84 -6.76 18.44
CA VAL A 276 -11.13 -5.98 17.41
C VAL A 276 -10.20 -6.91 16.63
N LEU A 277 -10.41 -7.00 15.32
CA LEU A 277 -9.59 -7.79 14.41
C LEU A 277 -8.88 -6.85 13.45
N PHE A 278 -7.56 -6.93 13.39
CA PHE A 278 -6.76 -6.10 12.47
C PHE A 278 -6.30 -6.94 11.28
N PHE A 279 -6.64 -6.51 10.07
CA PHE A 279 -6.23 -7.15 8.82
C PHE A 279 -5.26 -6.27 8.05
N GLU A 280 -4.06 -6.79 7.76
CA GLU A 280 -3.07 -6.07 6.97
C GLU A 280 -2.40 -6.96 5.91
N GLU A 281 -2.22 -6.40 4.74
CA GLU A 281 -1.49 -7.00 3.63
C GLU A 281 0.01 -6.64 3.73
N GLY A 282 0.60 -7.05 4.84
CA GLY A 282 1.99 -6.82 5.23
C GLY A 282 2.47 -7.93 6.16
N VAL A 283 3.78 -8.00 6.41
CA VAL A 283 4.33 -8.93 7.39
C VAL A 283 3.86 -8.55 8.79
N ARG A 284 3.55 -9.58 9.60
CA ARG A 284 3.12 -9.40 10.99
C ARG A 284 4.18 -8.72 11.84
N GLN A 285 5.43 -9.24 11.77
CA GLN A 285 6.52 -8.72 12.58
C GLN A 285 6.87 -7.28 12.23
N GLY A 286 6.75 -6.39 13.19
CA GLY A 286 6.96 -4.96 13.01
C GLY A 286 5.89 -4.28 12.17
N GLY A 287 4.77 -4.96 11.84
CA GLY A 287 3.67 -4.42 11.07
C GLY A 287 2.84 -3.36 11.82
N ILE A 288 1.91 -2.77 11.12
CA ILE A 288 1.02 -1.71 11.66
C ILE A 288 0.07 -2.28 12.71
N ALA A 289 -0.39 -3.53 12.52
CA ALA A 289 -1.26 -4.20 13.47
C ALA A 289 -0.59 -4.43 14.82
N GLU A 290 0.71 -4.75 14.86
CA GLU A 290 1.45 -4.88 16.14
C GLU A 290 1.55 -3.54 16.88
N GLU A 291 1.80 -2.44 16.17
CA GLU A 291 1.80 -1.11 16.78
C GLU A 291 0.42 -0.72 17.30
N PHE A 292 -0.63 -0.97 16.50
CA PHE A 292 -2.01 -0.71 16.94
C PHE A 292 -2.34 -1.50 18.21
N GLY A 293 -1.92 -2.76 18.29
CA GLY A 293 -2.06 -3.61 19.48
C GLY A 293 -1.31 -3.06 20.70
N ALA A 294 -0.08 -2.57 20.52
CA ALA A 294 0.66 -1.91 21.60
C ALA A 294 -0.06 -0.64 22.08
N MET A 295 -0.57 0.19 21.17
CA MET A 295 -1.35 1.37 21.52
C MET A 295 -2.67 1.04 22.24
N LEU A 296 -3.30 -0.11 21.96
CA LEU A 296 -4.46 -0.62 22.71
C LEU A 296 -4.08 -0.99 24.14
N LEU A 297 -2.94 -1.66 24.33
CA LEU A 297 -2.44 -2.03 25.66
C LEU A 297 -2.15 -0.78 26.52
N ASP A 298 -1.53 0.23 25.95
CA ASP A 298 -1.26 1.53 26.62
C ASP A 298 -2.56 2.22 27.11
N ARG A 299 -3.69 1.93 26.46
CA ARG A 299 -5.03 2.44 26.81
C ARG A 299 -5.85 1.49 27.67
N ASN A 300 -5.22 0.44 28.20
CA ASN A 300 -5.86 -0.57 29.05
C ASN A 300 -7.06 -1.26 28.37
N PHE A 301 -7.01 -1.48 27.07
CA PHE A 301 -8.02 -2.26 26.35
C PHE A 301 -8.15 -3.65 26.95
N ARG A 302 -9.37 -4.09 27.22
CA ARG A 302 -9.69 -5.38 27.87
C ARG A 302 -10.42 -6.35 26.95
N GLY A 303 -10.78 -5.91 25.75
CA GLY A 303 -11.43 -6.77 24.77
C GLY A 303 -10.48 -7.77 24.12
N HIS A 304 -11.00 -8.51 23.17
CA HIS A 304 -10.22 -9.42 22.35
C HIS A 304 -9.58 -8.65 21.19
N TYR A 305 -8.26 -8.77 21.03
CA TYR A 305 -7.52 -8.24 19.88
C TYR A 305 -6.80 -9.34 19.14
N GLU A 306 -6.98 -9.40 17.82
CA GLU A 306 -6.36 -10.41 16.97
C GLU A 306 -5.78 -9.78 15.70
N VAL A 307 -4.61 -10.26 15.27
CA VAL A 307 -3.90 -9.79 14.10
C VAL A 307 -3.94 -10.85 13.00
N HIS A 308 -4.45 -10.45 11.84
CA HIS A 308 -4.44 -11.21 10.60
C HIS A 308 -3.50 -10.52 9.60
N ALA A 309 -2.34 -11.09 9.38
CA ALA A 309 -1.28 -10.54 8.58
C ALA A 309 -0.49 -11.67 7.91
N ILE A 310 0.50 -11.31 7.11
CA ILE A 310 1.37 -12.29 6.48
C ILE A 310 2.41 -12.76 7.51
N GLU A 311 2.36 -14.05 7.84
CA GLU A 311 3.31 -14.68 8.75
C GLU A 311 4.74 -14.70 8.15
N ASN A 312 5.74 -14.94 9.00
CA ASN A 312 7.14 -14.95 8.61
C ASN A 312 7.43 -16.03 7.55
N GLY A 313 7.51 -15.60 6.30
CA GLY A 313 7.77 -16.50 5.17
C GLY A 313 7.63 -15.81 3.82
N PHE A 314 8.05 -16.50 2.76
CA PHE A 314 7.93 -15.99 1.41
C PHE A 314 6.65 -16.50 0.74
N ILE A 315 5.85 -15.56 0.21
CA ILE A 315 4.64 -15.87 -0.53
C ILE A 315 5.02 -16.38 -1.92
N LYS A 316 4.58 -17.59 -2.24
CA LYS A 316 4.82 -18.22 -3.55
C LYS A 316 4.03 -17.53 -4.66
N HIS A 317 4.51 -17.70 -5.89
CA HIS A 317 3.85 -17.27 -7.11
C HIS A 317 2.44 -17.89 -7.22
N ALA A 318 1.42 -17.05 -7.35
CA ALA A 318 0.02 -17.42 -7.65
C ALA A 318 -0.78 -16.16 -7.99
N PRO A 319 -1.97 -16.24 -8.61
CA PRO A 319 -2.87 -15.10 -8.76
C PRO A 319 -3.17 -14.42 -7.42
N MET A 320 -3.24 -13.10 -7.42
CA MET A 320 -3.38 -12.28 -6.21
C MET A 320 -4.59 -12.71 -5.34
N PHE A 321 -5.77 -12.83 -5.94
CA PHE A 321 -6.99 -13.22 -5.19
C PHE A 321 -6.86 -14.61 -4.55
N ARG A 322 -6.28 -15.59 -5.27
CA ARG A 322 -6.03 -16.92 -4.74
C ARG A 322 -5.05 -16.89 -3.57
N THR A 323 -4.06 -16.01 -3.64
CA THR A 323 -3.08 -15.84 -2.57
C THR A 323 -3.73 -15.24 -1.32
N LEU A 324 -4.51 -14.16 -1.48
CA LEU A 324 -5.23 -13.53 -0.37
C LEU A 324 -6.24 -14.48 0.28
N HIS A 325 -7.01 -15.23 -0.51
CA HIS A 325 -7.91 -16.28 0.00
C HIS A 325 -7.18 -17.32 0.84
N LYS A 326 -6.05 -17.84 0.34
CA LYS A 326 -5.23 -18.81 1.08
C LYS A 326 -4.66 -18.25 2.38
N LEU A 327 -4.40 -16.95 2.45
CA LEU A 327 -3.91 -16.25 3.64
C LEU A 327 -5.05 -15.84 4.60
N GLY A 328 -6.31 -16.03 4.21
CA GLY A 328 -7.47 -15.56 5.00
C GLY A 328 -7.61 -14.04 5.03
N LEU A 329 -7.07 -13.35 4.01
CA LEU A 329 -7.05 -11.88 3.91
C LEU A 329 -8.09 -11.36 2.89
N ASP A 330 -8.97 -12.19 2.37
CA ASP A 330 -10.13 -11.79 1.56
C ASP A 330 -11.40 -11.66 2.43
N ALA A 331 -12.53 -11.31 1.83
CA ALA A 331 -13.79 -11.11 2.54
C ALA A 331 -14.26 -12.37 3.28
N GLU A 332 -14.18 -13.55 2.64
CA GLU A 332 -14.55 -14.83 3.27
C GLU A 332 -13.64 -15.15 4.46
N GLY A 333 -12.33 -14.91 4.33
CA GLY A 333 -11.38 -15.08 5.42
C GLY A 333 -11.67 -14.16 6.60
N MET A 334 -12.06 -12.91 6.34
CA MET A 334 -12.47 -11.96 7.37
C MET A 334 -13.74 -12.40 8.09
N VAL A 335 -14.76 -12.88 7.37
CA VAL A 335 -16.00 -13.43 7.95
C VAL A 335 -15.69 -14.63 8.86
N ASN A 336 -14.88 -15.58 8.39
CA ASN A 336 -14.49 -16.76 9.15
C ASN A 336 -13.73 -16.40 10.45
N ALA A 337 -12.85 -15.39 10.37
CA ALA A 337 -12.13 -14.87 11.53
C ALA A 337 -13.09 -14.25 12.56
N VAL A 338 -14.08 -13.46 12.10
CA VAL A 338 -15.11 -12.89 12.97
C VAL A 338 -15.89 -13.97 13.68
N HIS A 339 -16.40 -15.00 12.97
CA HIS A 339 -17.12 -16.12 13.60
C HIS A 339 -16.27 -16.80 14.68
N THR A 340 -14.99 -17.04 14.39
CA THR A 340 -14.08 -17.68 15.35
C THR A 340 -13.87 -16.81 16.60
N ALA A 341 -13.64 -15.51 16.40
CA ALA A 341 -13.41 -14.58 17.51
C ALA A 341 -14.65 -14.41 18.41
N LEU A 342 -15.86 -14.35 17.84
CA LEU A 342 -17.10 -14.24 18.61
C LEU A 342 -17.37 -15.50 19.42
N GLN A 343 -17.13 -16.70 18.89
CA GLN A 343 -17.25 -17.96 19.64
C GLN A 343 -16.26 -18.05 20.82
N ILE A 344 -15.05 -17.46 20.67
CA ILE A 344 -14.07 -17.38 21.75
C ILE A 344 -14.55 -16.43 22.85
N ALA A 345 -15.16 -15.30 22.49
CA ALA A 345 -15.72 -14.33 23.43
C ALA A 345 -16.84 -14.94 24.25
N GLU A 346 -17.83 -15.59 23.62
CA GLU A 346 -18.95 -16.27 24.31
C GLU A 346 -18.48 -17.34 25.30
N LYS A 347 -17.45 -18.13 24.95
CA LYS A 347 -16.86 -19.14 25.85
C LYS A 347 -16.18 -18.53 27.07
N LYS A 348 -15.60 -17.33 26.95
CA LYS A 348 -14.98 -16.62 28.09
C LYS A 348 -16.03 -16.07 29.03
N ASP A 349 -17.10 -15.48 28.50
CA ASP A 349 -18.21 -14.95 29.31
C ASP A 349 -18.99 -16.07 30.01
N GLY A 350 -19.24 -17.18 29.34
CA GLY A 350 -19.90 -18.35 29.95
C GLY A 350 -19.09 -19.03 31.04
N LYS A 351 -17.77 -18.88 31.09
CA LYS A 351 -16.93 -19.38 32.20
C LYS A 351 -16.85 -18.41 33.41
N ALA A 352 -17.12 -17.13 33.17
CA ALA A 352 -17.12 -16.11 34.25
C ALA A 352 -18.37 -16.21 35.17
N VAL A 353 -19.41 -16.94 34.76
CA VAL A 353 -20.67 -17.09 35.54
C VAL A 353 -20.67 -18.35 36.42
N SER A 354 -19.63 -19.18 36.39
CA SER A 354 -19.56 -20.47 37.13
C SER A 354 -18.43 -20.53 38.18
N ILE A 355 -18.13 -19.41 38.88
CA ILE A 355 -17.28 -19.40 40.09
C ILE A 355 -18.02 -18.71 41.24
#